data_0bfbd2743c2645d00c2ded5948556e7e
#
_entry.id   0bfbd2743c2645d00c2ded5948556e7e
#
_cell.length_a   1.000
_cell.length_b   1.000
_cell.length_c   1.000
_cell.angle_alpha   90.00
_cell.angle_beta   90.00
_cell.angle_gamma   90.00
#
_symmetry.space_group_name_H-M   'P 1'
#
loop_
_entity.id
_entity.type
_entity.pdbx_description
1 polymer ?
#
loop_
_entity_poly.entity_id
_entity_poly.type
_entity_poly.pdbx_seq_one_letter_code
_entity_poly.pdbx_strand_id
1 'polypeptide(L)'
;MKLITAFLLISSSLFAAEPIVVKLWPGGAPEKPGVKIEAEKEVPKKNAEDVQRITNVTDPMITVFKPEKPNGTAVLVCPGGGYGILAYEHEGSQVCEFLTKHGVTGILLKYRVPKRDPKDPGREALQDAQRAMGIIRHHAAEWGLKPDRIGILGFSAGGHLTIMTTLHANERTYTTDPALDVDDATPNFAIPVYPAYLVSKEEPAKLLPGFPVTAKAPPMCFVHANDDPWPASGSALLYLEYKKLGLPSELHIYAKGGHGFGMRKSGGPVNDWPDRVAEWMKSMGYIP
;
A
#
# COMPACT_ATOMS: atom_id res chain seq x y z
N MET A 1 -66.10 5.46 -13.73
CA MET A 1 -64.89 4.74 -14.14
C MET A 1 -63.66 5.50 -13.60
N LYS A 2 -63.04 5.04 -12.54
CA LYS A 2 -61.81 5.65 -11.97
C LYS A 2 -60.61 4.86 -12.50
N LEU A 3 -59.77 5.49 -13.33
CA LEU A 3 -58.47 4.92 -13.74
C LEU A 3 -57.53 4.95 -12.54
N ILE A 4 -57.08 3.80 -12.13
CA ILE A 4 -55.96 3.64 -11.16
C ILE A 4 -54.70 3.51 -11.98
N THR A 5 -53.86 4.55 -11.98
CA THR A 5 -52.53 4.51 -12.56
C THR A 5 -51.57 3.88 -11.55
N ALA A 6 -51.17 2.65 -11.80
CA ALA A 6 -50.12 1.98 -10.99
C ALA A 6 -48.76 2.51 -11.37
N PHE A 7 -48.08 3.18 -10.41
CA PHE A 7 -46.67 3.53 -10.52
C PHE A 7 -45.83 2.30 -10.17
N LEU A 8 -45.13 1.73 -11.15
CA LEU A 8 -44.11 0.71 -10.93
C LEU A 8 -42.86 1.38 -10.41
N LEU A 9 -42.58 1.25 -9.11
CA LEU A 9 -41.31 1.60 -8.53
C LEU A 9 -40.29 0.52 -8.93
N ILE A 10 -39.45 0.80 -9.93
CA ILE A 10 -38.26 0.00 -10.25
C ILE A 10 -37.22 0.31 -9.19
N SER A 11 -37.12 -0.55 -8.18
CA SER A 11 -35.98 -0.52 -7.25
C SER A 11 -34.76 -1.02 -8.00
N SER A 12 -33.90 -0.11 -8.46
CA SER A 12 -32.56 -0.45 -8.90
C SER A 12 -31.75 -0.86 -7.66
N SER A 13 -31.62 -2.17 -7.44
CA SER A 13 -30.58 -2.69 -6.52
C SER A 13 -29.24 -2.31 -7.09
N LEU A 14 -28.55 -1.35 -6.45
CA LEU A 14 -27.14 -1.08 -6.69
C LEU A 14 -26.36 -2.33 -6.22
N PHE A 15 -26.07 -3.22 -7.15
CA PHE A 15 -25.02 -4.20 -6.92
C PHE A 15 -23.69 -3.43 -6.90
N ALA A 16 -22.98 -3.49 -5.79
CA ALA A 16 -21.57 -3.09 -5.79
C ALA A 16 -20.88 -3.91 -6.88
N ALA A 17 -20.20 -3.24 -7.82
CA ALA A 17 -19.50 -3.93 -8.90
C ALA A 17 -18.45 -4.88 -8.28
N GLU A 18 -18.37 -6.11 -8.80
CA GLU A 18 -17.35 -7.08 -8.40
C GLU A 18 -15.94 -6.44 -8.49
N PRO A 19 -15.06 -6.70 -7.51
CA PRO A 19 -13.71 -6.16 -7.54
C PRO A 19 -12.95 -6.60 -8.80
N ILE A 20 -12.28 -5.65 -9.45
CA ILE A 20 -11.41 -5.97 -10.59
C ILE A 20 -10.13 -6.60 -10.05
N VAL A 21 -9.81 -7.82 -10.50
CA VAL A 21 -8.58 -8.52 -10.14
C VAL A 21 -7.67 -8.62 -11.35
N VAL A 22 -6.41 -8.18 -11.20
CA VAL A 22 -5.41 -8.18 -12.29
C VAL A 22 -4.15 -8.90 -11.84
N LYS A 23 -3.74 -9.94 -12.56
CA LYS A 23 -2.46 -10.61 -12.36
C LYS A 23 -1.31 -9.71 -12.79
N LEU A 24 -0.27 -9.62 -11.98
CA LEU A 24 0.91 -8.81 -12.33
C LEU A 24 1.76 -9.44 -13.43
N TRP A 25 1.80 -10.76 -13.46
CA TRP A 25 2.68 -11.53 -14.34
C TRP A 25 1.89 -12.61 -15.08
N PRO A 26 1.16 -12.29 -16.15
CA PRO A 26 0.36 -13.29 -16.87
C PRO A 26 1.18 -14.48 -17.41
N GLY A 27 2.46 -14.27 -17.71
CA GLY A 27 3.41 -15.31 -18.15
C GLY A 27 4.19 -16.00 -17.01
N GLY A 28 3.84 -15.73 -15.75
CA GLY A 28 4.58 -16.18 -14.56
C GLY A 28 5.55 -15.13 -14.01
N ALA A 29 5.60 -15.00 -12.69
CA ALA A 29 6.47 -14.05 -12.01
C ALA A 29 7.95 -14.43 -12.17
N PRO A 30 8.89 -13.43 -12.25
CA PRO A 30 10.31 -13.70 -12.32
C PRO A 30 10.83 -14.27 -10.99
N GLU A 31 10.94 -15.57 -10.90
CA GLU A 31 11.38 -16.27 -9.70
C GLU A 31 12.91 -16.53 -9.70
N LYS A 32 13.50 -16.55 -8.50
CA LYS A 32 14.90 -16.93 -8.33
C LYS A 32 15.05 -18.43 -8.63
N PRO A 33 15.96 -18.84 -9.52
CA PRO A 33 16.16 -20.25 -9.82
C PRO A 33 16.44 -21.11 -8.58
N GLY A 34 15.79 -22.29 -8.50
CA GLY A 34 16.00 -23.27 -7.43
C GLY A 34 15.20 -22.99 -6.14
N VAL A 35 14.50 -21.88 -6.03
CA VAL A 35 13.59 -21.63 -4.90
C VAL A 35 12.26 -22.36 -5.15
N LYS A 36 11.87 -23.23 -4.21
CA LYS A 36 10.56 -23.88 -4.21
C LYS A 36 9.69 -23.23 -3.15
N ILE A 37 8.52 -22.79 -3.53
CA ILE A 37 7.49 -22.27 -2.63
C ILE A 37 6.34 -23.27 -2.60
N GLU A 38 5.83 -23.56 -1.41
CA GLU A 38 4.60 -24.34 -1.25
C GLU A 38 3.40 -23.63 -1.88
N ALA A 39 2.28 -24.32 -2.01
CA ALA A 39 1.04 -23.75 -2.51
C ALA A 39 0.59 -22.56 -1.65
N GLU A 40 0.03 -21.53 -2.30
CA GLU A 40 -0.57 -20.37 -1.63
C GLU A 40 -1.60 -20.85 -0.60
N LYS A 41 -1.55 -20.24 0.58
CA LYS A 41 -2.40 -20.63 1.71
C LYS A 41 -2.93 -19.42 2.44
N GLU A 42 -4.23 -19.36 2.60
CA GLU A 42 -4.86 -18.52 3.58
C GLU A 42 -4.74 -19.17 4.96
N VAL A 43 -4.25 -18.40 5.94
CA VAL A 43 -4.17 -18.84 7.34
C VAL A 43 -5.43 -18.32 8.04
N PRO A 44 -6.35 -19.21 8.47
CA PRO A 44 -7.58 -18.82 9.13
C PRO A 44 -7.30 -18.05 10.42
N LYS A 45 -8.20 -17.13 10.75
CA LYS A 45 -8.21 -16.45 12.05
C LYS A 45 -8.44 -17.48 13.15
N LYS A 46 -7.68 -17.36 14.24
CA LYS A 46 -7.85 -18.20 15.44
C LYS A 46 -9.02 -17.73 16.30
N ASN A 47 -9.31 -16.43 16.27
CA ASN A 47 -10.40 -15.76 16.99
C ASN A 47 -10.75 -14.43 16.29
N ALA A 48 -11.72 -13.69 16.82
CA ALA A 48 -12.17 -12.41 16.24
C ALA A 48 -11.11 -11.31 16.24
N GLU A 49 -10.13 -11.38 17.13
CA GLU A 49 -9.03 -10.40 17.26
C GLU A 49 -7.82 -10.76 16.38
N ASP A 50 -7.79 -11.99 15.85
CA ASP A 50 -6.71 -12.44 14.97
C ASP A 50 -6.84 -11.83 13.57
N VAL A 51 -5.77 -11.88 12.83
CA VAL A 51 -5.61 -11.27 11.50
C VAL A 51 -5.64 -12.34 10.44
N GLN A 52 -6.39 -12.13 9.39
CA GLN A 52 -6.29 -12.97 8.19
C GLN A 52 -4.92 -12.79 7.56
N ARG A 53 -4.24 -13.88 7.29
CA ARG A 53 -2.92 -13.91 6.68
C ARG A 53 -2.95 -14.74 5.41
N ILE A 54 -2.15 -14.30 4.43
CA ILE A 54 -1.87 -15.08 3.22
C ILE A 54 -0.38 -15.37 3.20
N THR A 55 0.00 -16.60 2.85
CA THR A 55 1.40 -17.00 2.69
C THR A 55 1.59 -17.77 1.40
N ASN A 56 2.86 -17.96 1.01
CA ASN A 56 3.26 -18.71 -0.18
C ASN A 56 2.68 -18.13 -1.49
N VAL A 57 2.61 -16.81 -1.59
CA VAL A 57 2.17 -16.12 -2.80
C VAL A 57 3.21 -16.32 -3.91
N THR A 58 2.81 -16.97 -4.99
CA THR A 58 3.59 -17.18 -6.22
C THR A 58 2.92 -16.55 -7.44
N ASP A 59 1.62 -16.23 -7.34
CA ASP A 59 0.83 -15.54 -8.37
C ASP A 59 0.37 -14.18 -7.82
N PRO A 60 1.25 -13.17 -7.84
CA PRO A 60 0.93 -11.85 -7.30
C PRO A 60 -0.07 -11.11 -8.18
N MET A 61 -0.96 -10.35 -7.54
CA MET A 61 -2.05 -9.64 -8.21
C MET A 61 -2.43 -8.36 -7.48
N ILE A 62 -3.18 -7.52 -8.14
CA ILE A 62 -3.87 -6.38 -7.53
C ILE A 62 -5.40 -6.60 -7.57
N THR A 63 -6.06 -6.12 -6.52
CA THR A 63 -7.53 -6.06 -6.44
C THR A 63 -7.96 -4.61 -6.31
N VAL A 64 -8.82 -4.14 -7.23
CA VAL A 64 -9.24 -2.74 -7.31
C VAL A 64 -10.58 -2.56 -6.61
N PHE A 65 -10.62 -1.68 -5.61
CA PHE A 65 -11.80 -1.28 -4.85
C PHE A 65 -12.23 0.12 -5.33
N LYS A 66 -13.28 0.20 -6.14
CA LYS A 66 -13.78 1.47 -6.67
C LYS A 66 -14.75 2.13 -5.69
N PRO A 67 -14.60 3.45 -5.40
CA PRO A 67 -15.58 4.18 -4.63
C PRO A 67 -16.85 4.45 -5.47
N GLU A 68 -18.00 4.67 -4.82
CA GLU A 68 -19.24 5.06 -5.51
C GLU A 68 -19.08 6.41 -6.25
N LYS A 69 -18.32 7.33 -5.65
CA LYS A 69 -18.04 8.66 -6.21
C LYS A 69 -16.54 8.89 -6.31
N PRO A 70 -15.89 8.42 -7.40
CA PRO A 70 -14.45 8.52 -7.55
C PRO A 70 -14.01 9.98 -7.76
N ASN A 71 -12.93 10.39 -7.07
CA ASN A 71 -12.32 11.70 -7.23
C ASN A 71 -11.11 11.69 -8.20
N GLY A 72 -10.77 10.51 -8.71
CA GLY A 72 -9.63 10.26 -9.61
C GLY A 72 -8.33 9.92 -8.91
N THR A 73 -8.28 9.97 -7.57
CA THR A 73 -7.12 9.53 -6.79
C THR A 73 -7.14 8.01 -6.60
N ALA A 74 -5.98 7.38 -6.67
CA ALA A 74 -5.80 5.97 -6.35
C ALA A 74 -4.63 5.76 -5.39
N VAL A 75 -4.69 4.70 -4.57
CA VAL A 75 -3.63 4.32 -3.65
C VAL A 75 -3.38 2.81 -3.75
N LEU A 76 -2.15 2.43 -4.10
CA LEU A 76 -1.67 1.06 -3.99
C LEU A 76 -1.40 0.74 -2.52
N VAL A 77 -2.08 -0.26 -1.96
CA VAL A 77 -1.99 -0.66 -0.55
C VAL A 77 -1.14 -1.91 -0.43
N CYS A 78 -0.05 -1.81 0.34
CA CYS A 78 0.93 -2.87 0.56
C CYS A 78 0.85 -3.39 2.01
N PRO A 79 0.20 -4.54 2.27
CA PRO A 79 0.13 -5.11 3.61
C PRO A 79 1.52 -5.43 4.18
N GLY A 80 1.65 -5.44 5.50
CA GLY A 80 2.84 -5.91 6.20
C GLY A 80 2.88 -7.43 6.34
N GLY A 81 3.85 -7.91 7.12
CA GLY A 81 4.03 -9.33 7.42
C GLY A 81 5.47 -9.81 7.32
N GLY A 82 6.46 -8.91 7.48
CA GLY A 82 7.89 -9.23 7.55
C GLY A 82 8.47 -9.88 6.30
N TYR A 83 7.85 -9.67 5.14
CA TYR A 83 8.14 -10.40 3.89
C TYR A 83 8.02 -11.92 4.03
N GLY A 84 7.29 -12.40 5.03
CA GLY A 84 7.01 -13.83 5.25
C GLY A 84 5.57 -14.21 4.95
N ILE A 85 4.65 -13.29 5.26
CA ILE A 85 3.20 -13.41 5.04
C ILE A 85 2.64 -12.06 4.63
N LEU A 86 1.34 -11.99 4.31
CA LEU A 86 0.60 -10.76 4.14
C LEU A 86 -0.50 -10.66 5.20
N ALA A 87 -0.51 -9.55 5.96
CA ALA A 87 -1.57 -9.21 6.91
C ALA A 87 -2.75 -8.57 6.14
N TYR A 88 -3.47 -9.39 5.38
CA TYR A 88 -4.24 -9.02 4.20
C TYR A 88 -5.53 -8.24 4.50
N GLU A 89 -6.09 -8.37 5.69
CA GLU A 89 -7.35 -7.75 6.06
C GLU A 89 -7.13 -6.34 6.65
N HIS A 90 -6.58 -6.25 7.87
CA HIS A 90 -6.51 -4.99 8.62
C HIS A 90 -5.42 -4.03 8.12
N GLU A 91 -4.47 -4.50 7.33
CA GLU A 91 -3.45 -3.71 6.62
C GLU A 91 -3.66 -3.72 5.09
N GLY A 92 -4.79 -4.25 4.63
CA GLY A 92 -5.12 -4.41 3.23
C GLY A 92 -6.55 -4.01 2.88
N SER A 93 -7.50 -4.96 2.85
CA SER A 93 -8.87 -4.71 2.38
C SER A 93 -9.59 -3.63 3.19
N GLN A 94 -9.46 -3.61 4.51
CA GLN A 94 -10.06 -2.58 5.36
C GLN A 94 -9.51 -1.18 5.08
N VAL A 95 -8.24 -1.07 4.66
CA VAL A 95 -7.65 0.20 4.23
C VAL A 95 -8.25 0.64 2.90
N CYS A 96 -8.42 -0.27 1.95
CA CYS A 96 -9.08 0.02 0.68
C CYS A 96 -10.53 0.49 0.92
N GLU A 97 -11.26 -0.15 1.82
CA GLU A 97 -12.62 0.26 2.22
C GLU A 97 -12.63 1.66 2.87
N PHE A 98 -11.64 2.00 3.69
CA PHE A 98 -11.48 3.35 4.23
C PHE A 98 -11.25 4.37 3.11
N LEU A 99 -10.35 4.10 2.18
CA LEU A 99 -10.05 4.97 1.05
C LEU A 99 -11.27 5.22 0.16
N THR A 100 -12.09 4.18 -0.10
CA THR A 100 -13.31 4.34 -0.92
C THR A 100 -14.33 5.27 -0.30
N LYS A 101 -14.42 5.36 1.03
CA LYS A 101 -15.29 6.32 1.74
C LYS A 101 -14.87 7.77 1.51
N HIS A 102 -13.62 8.01 1.14
CA HIS A 102 -13.06 9.32 0.77
C HIS A 102 -13.02 9.56 -0.74
N GLY A 103 -13.69 8.73 -1.54
CA GLY A 103 -13.71 8.84 -3.00
C GLY A 103 -12.41 8.40 -3.68
N VAL A 104 -11.51 7.73 -2.97
CA VAL A 104 -10.22 7.24 -3.45
C VAL A 104 -10.34 5.79 -3.88
N THR A 105 -9.82 5.43 -5.05
CA THR A 105 -9.73 4.03 -5.47
C THR A 105 -8.63 3.34 -4.66
N GLY A 106 -9.00 2.38 -3.80
CA GLY A 106 -8.06 1.52 -3.10
C GLY A 106 -7.63 0.36 -4.00
N ILE A 107 -6.33 0.08 -4.08
CA ILE A 107 -5.80 -1.01 -4.89
C ILE A 107 -4.93 -1.89 -4.01
N LEU A 108 -5.44 -3.06 -3.63
CA LEU A 108 -4.76 -3.98 -2.73
C LEU A 108 -3.74 -4.83 -3.48
N LEU A 109 -2.49 -4.80 -3.04
CA LEU A 109 -1.40 -5.59 -3.59
C LEU A 109 -1.22 -6.91 -2.81
N LYS A 110 -1.42 -8.02 -3.48
CA LYS A 110 -0.98 -9.35 -3.04
C LYS A 110 0.38 -9.63 -3.67
N TYR A 111 1.46 -9.26 -2.98
CA TYR A 111 2.82 -9.43 -3.47
C TYR A 111 3.45 -10.74 -3.02
N ARG A 112 4.51 -11.17 -3.69
CA ARG A 112 5.20 -12.45 -3.41
C ARG A 112 5.78 -12.52 -2.01
N VAL A 113 5.38 -13.54 -1.27
CA VAL A 113 5.90 -13.95 0.04
C VAL A 113 5.94 -15.48 0.09
N PRO A 114 6.79 -16.11 0.91
CA PRO A 114 7.86 -15.51 1.70
C PRO A 114 9.00 -14.97 0.83
N LYS A 115 9.87 -14.14 1.41
CA LYS A 115 11.12 -13.66 0.77
C LYS A 115 11.92 -14.82 0.17
N ARG A 116 12.43 -14.61 -1.05
CA ARG A 116 13.24 -15.61 -1.79
C ARG A 116 14.73 -15.55 -1.43
N ASP A 117 15.20 -14.40 -0.95
CA ASP A 117 16.58 -14.19 -0.55
C ASP A 117 16.64 -13.53 0.84
N PRO A 118 17.24 -14.19 1.84
CA PRO A 118 17.44 -13.58 3.16
C PRO A 118 18.31 -12.34 3.16
N LYS A 119 19.19 -12.17 2.15
CA LYS A 119 20.08 -11.00 2.01
C LYS A 119 19.40 -9.81 1.34
N ASP A 120 18.35 -10.08 0.55
CA ASP A 120 17.53 -9.08 -0.11
C ASP A 120 16.04 -9.45 0.02
N PRO A 121 15.48 -9.32 1.23
CA PRO A 121 14.16 -9.87 1.55
C PRO A 121 13.01 -9.14 0.84
N GLY A 122 13.23 -7.94 0.35
CA GLY A 122 12.24 -7.12 -0.32
C GLY A 122 12.25 -7.19 -1.84
N ARG A 123 13.19 -7.90 -2.46
CA ARG A 123 13.43 -7.86 -3.91
C ARG A 123 12.21 -8.23 -4.74
N GLU A 124 11.64 -9.40 -4.52
CA GLU A 124 10.49 -9.87 -5.29
C GLU A 124 9.24 -9.01 -5.02
N ALA A 125 9.05 -8.57 -3.78
CA ALA A 125 7.99 -7.64 -3.41
C ALA A 125 8.15 -6.28 -4.13
N LEU A 126 9.38 -5.77 -4.24
CA LEU A 126 9.67 -4.52 -4.95
C LEU A 126 9.37 -4.65 -6.45
N GLN A 127 9.76 -5.77 -7.09
CA GLN A 127 9.40 -6.05 -8.48
C GLN A 127 7.88 -6.04 -8.68
N ASP A 128 7.14 -6.68 -7.76
CA ASP A 128 5.68 -6.74 -7.82
C ASP A 128 5.03 -5.36 -7.63
N ALA A 129 5.54 -4.55 -6.70
CA ALA A 129 5.03 -3.19 -6.48
C ALA A 129 5.34 -2.25 -7.65
N GLN A 130 6.54 -2.32 -8.23
CA GLN A 130 6.91 -1.57 -9.43
C GLN A 130 6.03 -1.95 -10.63
N ARG A 131 5.78 -3.25 -10.83
CA ARG A 131 4.89 -3.76 -11.87
C ARG A 131 3.45 -3.32 -11.64
N ALA A 132 2.97 -3.39 -10.38
CA ALA A 132 1.64 -2.92 -10.02
C ALA A 132 1.44 -1.44 -10.33
N MET A 133 2.41 -0.58 -9.99
CA MET A 133 2.38 0.85 -10.34
C MET A 133 2.31 1.07 -11.85
N GLY A 134 3.07 0.31 -12.64
CA GLY A 134 3.02 0.34 -14.10
C GLY A 134 1.63 -0.01 -14.63
N ILE A 135 1.05 -1.12 -14.17
CA ILE A 135 -0.29 -1.57 -14.56
C ILE A 135 -1.37 -0.55 -14.17
N ILE A 136 -1.30 0.04 -12.97
CA ILE A 136 -2.25 1.05 -12.53
C ILE A 136 -2.21 2.28 -13.44
N ARG A 137 -1.02 2.73 -13.84
CA ARG A 137 -0.86 3.86 -14.76
C ARG A 137 -1.33 3.51 -16.17
N HIS A 138 -1.06 2.29 -16.65
CA HIS A 138 -1.55 1.81 -17.94
C HIS A 138 -3.09 1.85 -18.02
N HIS A 139 -3.76 1.40 -16.96
CA HIS A 139 -5.22 1.37 -16.88
C HIS A 139 -5.85 2.66 -16.31
N ALA A 140 -5.08 3.72 -16.07
CA ALA A 140 -5.57 4.90 -15.37
C ALA A 140 -6.81 5.51 -16.06
N ALA A 141 -6.80 5.65 -17.37
CA ALA A 141 -7.93 6.21 -18.14
C ALA A 141 -9.18 5.31 -18.03
N GLU A 142 -9.01 3.99 -18.19
CA GLU A 142 -10.09 3.01 -18.10
C GLU A 142 -10.74 2.99 -16.70
N TRP A 143 -9.92 3.15 -15.66
CA TRP A 143 -10.38 3.12 -14.28
C TRP A 143 -10.83 4.48 -13.76
N GLY A 144 -10.75 5.55 -14.58
CA GLY A 144 -11.13 6.91 -14.23
C GLY A 144 -10.16 7.57 -13.25
N LEU A 145 -8.89 7.18 -13.27
CA LEU A 145 -7.84 7.73 -12.42
C LEU A 145 -7.14 8.91 -13.09
N LYS A 146 -6.66 9.85 -12.27
CA LYS A 146 -5.81 10.96 -12.69
C LYS A 146 -4.34 10.54 -12.55
N PRO A 147 -3.53 10.59 -13.63
CA PRO A 147 -2.15 10.10 -13.60
C PRO A 147 -1.23 10.79 -12.59
N ASP A 148 -1.57 12.02 -12.19
CA ASP A 148 -0.87 12.84 -11.20
C ASP A 148 -1.34 12.61 -9.75
N ARG A 149 -2.23 11.64 -9.51
CA ARG A 149 -2.84 11.34 -8.19
C ARG A 149 -2.83 9.86 -7.83
N ILE A 150 -1.77 9.15 -8.20
CA ILE A 150 -1.60 7.72 -7.90
C ILE A 150 -0.53 7.58 -6.81
N GLY A 151 -0.94 7.25 -5.60
CA GLY A 151 -0.07 7.07 -4.44
C GLY A 151 0.17 5.62 -4.06
N ILE A 152 0.99 5.44 -3.04
CA ILE A 152 1.27 4.15 -2.42
C ILE A 152 1.21 4.26 -0.89
N LEU A 153 0.62 3.28 -0.23
CA LEU A 153 0.51 3.17 1.23
C LEU A 153 0.91 1.77 1.65
N GLY A 154 1.64 1.62 2.75
CA GLY A 154 1.94 0.29 3.24
C GLY A 154 2.37 0.25 4.70
N PHE A 155 2.39 -0.95 5.25
CA PHE A 155 2.51 -1.21 6.68
C PHE A 155 3.73 -2.08 6.98
N SER A 156 4.50 -1.77 8.02
CA SER A 156 5.62 -2.62 8.46
C SER A 156 6.60 -2.93 7.31
N ALA A 157 6.76 -4.20 6.93
CA ALA A 157 7.49 -4.58 5.71
C ALA A 157 6.87 -3.99 4.45
N GLY A 158 5.53 -3.86 4.37
CA GLY A 158 4.83 -3.12 3.31
C GLY A 158 5.10 -1.62 3.35
N GLY A 159 5.32 -1.05 4.55
CA GLY A 159 5.78 0.34 4.73
C GLY A 159 7.21 0.55 4.21
N HIS A 160 8.10 -0.40 4.47
CA HIS A 160 9.43 -0.44 3.84
C HIS A 160 9.31 -0.57 2.32
N LEU A 161 8.46 -1.48 1.83
CA LEU A 161 8.18 -1.64 0.40
C LEU A 161 7.65 -0.35 -0.24
N THR A 162 6.78 0.38 0.46
CA THR A 162 6.28 1.70 0.05
C THR A 162 7.43 2.69 -0.18
N ILE A 163 8.37 2.79 0.76
CA ILE A 163 9.54 3.64 0.65
C ILE A 163 10.45 3.19 -0.49
N MET A 164 10.75 1.90 -0.57
CA MET A 164 11.59 1.33 -1.65
C MET A 164 10.98 1.55 -3.03
N THR A 165 9.68 1.31 -3.19
CA THR A 165 8.98 1.56 -4.47
C THR A 165 9.03 3.05 -4.84
N THR A 166 8.94 3.94 -3.86
CA THR A 166 8.98 5.39 -4.09
C THR A 166 10.37 5.88 -4.49
N LEU A 167 11.42 5.41 -3.82
CA LEU A 167 12.78 5.89 -4.05
C LEU A 167 13.51 5.16 -5.18
N HIS A 168 13.07 3.94 -5.53
CA HIS A 168 13.67 3.09 -6.57
C HIS A 168 12.67 2.69 -7.67
N ALA A 169 11.66 3.52 -7.93
CA ALA A 169 10.55 3.21 -8.84
C ALA A 169 11.00 2.71 -10.23
N ASN A 170 12.09 3.27 -10.74
CA ASN A 170 12.60 3.02 -12.09
C ASN A 170 13.86 2.13 -12.12
N GLU A 171 14.33 1.68 -10.95
CA GLU A 171 15.45 0.74 -10.82
C GLU A 171 14.94 -0.71 -10.88
N ARG A 172 14.41 -1.12 -12.04
CA ARG A 172 13.77 -2.42 -12.22
C ARG A 172 14.79 -3.53 -12.35
N THR A 173 14.60 -4.60 -11.57
CA THR A 173 15.48 -5.79 -11.57
C THR A 173 14.83 -6.98 -12.30
N TYR A 174 13.85 -6.73 -13.16
CA TYR A 174 13.17 -7.71 -14.01
C TYR A 174 13.11 -7.21 -15.46
N THR A 175 12.87 -8.13 -16.38
CA THR A 175 12.66 -7.78 -17.80
C THR A 175 11.31 -7.09 -17.95
N THR A 176 11.33 -5.85 -18.42
CA THR A 176 10.13 -5.05 -18.65
C THR A 176 9.31 -5.56 -19.83
N ASP A 177 8.00 -5.44 -19.71
CA ASP A 177 7.04 -5.65 -20.79
C ASP A 177 6.52 -4.27 -21.24
N PRO A 178 6.86 -3.82 -22.46
CA PRO A 178 6.44 -2.50 -22.94
C PRO A 178 4.93 -2.27 -22.98
N ALA A 179 4.14 -3.34 -22.98
CA ALA A 179 2.68 -3.24 -22.94
C ALA A 179 2.13 -2.96 -21.53
N LEU A 180 2.87 -3.31 -20.47
CA LEU A 180 2.41 -3.24 -19.08
C LEU A 180 3.30 -2.36 -18.20
N ASP A 181 4.59 -2.25 -18.51
CA ASP A 181 5.53 -1.43 -17.76
C ASP A 181 5.67 -0.06 -18.42
N VAL A 182 4.93 0.91 -17.90
CA VAL A 182 5.11 2.30 -18.32
C VAL A 182 6.48 2.85 -17.92
N ASP A 183 6.91 3.92 -18.58
CA ASP A 183 8.25 4.51 -18.39
C ASP A 183 8.51 4.96 -16.95
N ASP A 184 7.54 5.57 -16.30
CA ASP A 184 7.66 6.06 -14.92
C ASP A 184 6.65 5.41 -13.97
N ALA A 185 7.15 4.53 -13.10
CA ALA A 185 6.37 3.88 -12.04
C ALA A 185 6.40 4.64 -10.71
N THR A 186 6.97 5.85 -10.65
CA THR A 186 7.08 6.63 -9.41
C THR A 186 5.69 7.01 -8.88
N PRO A 187 5.34 6.68 -7.61
CA PRO A 187 4.11 7.17 -7.00
C PRO A 187 4.09 8.70 -6.94
N ASN A 188 2.90 9.31 -7.00
CA ASN A 188 2.78 10.76 -6.83
C ASN A 188 2.85 11.19 -5.36
N PHE A 189 2.62 10.25 -4.43
CA PHE A 189 2.79 10.42 -2.98
C PHE A 189 2.93 9.07 -2.30
N ALA A 190 3.46 9.06 -1.06
CA ALA A 190 3.68 7.84 -0.29
C ALA A 190 3.26 7.99 1.17
N ILE A 191 2.72 6.90 1.75
CA ILE A 191 2.23 6.85 3.13
C ILE A 191 2.78 5.60 3.81
N PRO A 192 4.03 5.60 4.30
CA PRO A 192 4.58 4.51 5.09
C PRO A 192 4.05 4.56 6.52
N VAL A 193 3.38 3.48 6.96
CA VAL A 193 2.81 3.31 8.30
C VAL A 193 3.68 2.31 9.05
N TYR A 194 4.25 2.72 10.16
CA TYR A 194 5.25 1.96 10.97
C TYR A 194 6.22 1.15 10.12
N PRO A 195 6.92 1.80 9.18
CA PRO A 195 7.85 1.10 8.29
C PRO A 195 8.95 0.42 9.08
N ALA A 196 9.17 -0.88 8.82
CA ALA A 196 10.26 -1.63 9.39
C ALA A 196 11.56 -1.41 8.59
N TYR A 197 12.69 -1.90 9.09
CA TYR A 197 13.98 -2.00 8.37
C TYR A 197 14.62 -0.68 7.93
N LEU A 198 14.25 0.45 8.51
CA LEU A 198 14.88 1.74 8.20
C LEU A 198 16.16 1.99 9.00
N VAL A 199 16.25 1.44 10.20
CA VAL A 199 17.39 1.52 11.12
C VAL A 199 17.64 0.14 11.71
N SER A 200 18.86 -0.10 12.21
CA SER A 200 19.12 -1.27 13.04
C SER A 200 18.71 -1.00 14.50
N LYS A 201 18.53 -2.07 15.28
CA LYS A 201 18.24 -1.94 16.72
C LYS A 201 19.46 -1.44 17.50
N GLU A 202 20.65 -1.75 17.01
CA GLU A 202 21.93 -1.38 17.59
C GLU A 202 22.28 0.10 17.33
N GLU A 203 21.88 0.62 16.17
CA GLU A 203 22.11 2.01 15.77
C GLU A 203 20.78 2.71 15.37
N PRO A 204 19.85 2.92 16.30
CA PRO A 204 18.53 3.47 15.97
C PRO A 204 18.55 4.94 15.56
N ALA A 205 19.68 5.62 15.69
CA ALA A 205 19.88 7.00 15.28
C ALA A 205 20.52 7.14 13.88
N LYS A 206 20.64 6.02 13.13
CA LYS A 206 21.27 6.04 11.80
C LYS A 206 20.45 5.22 10.82
N LEU A 207 20.09 5.84 9.68
CA LEU A 207 19.44 5.11 8.59
C LEU A 207 20.36 4.02 8.03
N LEU A 208 19.80 2.87 7.76
CA LEU A 208 20.45 1.86 6.94
C LEU A 208 20.69 2.40 5.52
N PRO A 209 21.65 1.85 4.77
CA PRO A 209 21.83 2.19 3.37
C PRO A 209 20.60 1.78 2.54
N GLY A 210 20.36 2.46 1.40
CA GLY A 210 19.31 2.10 0.46
C GLY A 210 18.11 3.06 0.42
N PHE A 211 18.21 4.23 1.06
CA PHE A 211 17.15 5.24 1.03
C PHE A 211 17.63 6.57 0.41
N PRO A 212 17.89 6.60 -0.92
CA PRO A 212 18.44 7.78 -1.62
C PRO A 212 17.35 8.83 -1.86
N VAL A 213 17.08 9.69 -0.89
CA VAL A 213 16.16 10.81 -1.08
C VAL A 213 16.79 11.83 -2.02
N THR A 214 16.12 12.13 -3.11
CA THR A 214 16.53 13.15 -4.10
C THR A 214 15.53 14.29 -4.15
N ALA A 215 15.91 15.43 -4.74
CA ALA A 215 15.01 16.57 -4.92
C ALA A 215 13.74 16.26 -5.77
N LYS A 216 13.67 15.09 -6.40
CA LYS A 216 12.52 14.60 -7.17
C LYS A 216 11.63 13.66 -6.38
N ALA A 217 11.97 13.32 -5.13
CA ALA A 217 11.16 12.41 -4.33
C ALA A 217 9.77 13.02 -4.07
N PRO A 218 8.69 12.22 -4.25
CA PRO A 218 7.33 12.70 -4.07
C PRO A 218 7.00 12.98 -2.60
N PRO A 219 5.94 13.74 -2.30
CA PRO A 219 5.47 13.98 -0.94
C PRO A 219 5.28 12.69 -0.14
N MET A 220 5.62 12.71 1.16
CA MET A 220 5.52 11.54 2.03
C MET A 220 4.93 11.88 3.40
N CYS A 221 3.94 11.08 3.84
CA CYS A 221 3.35 11.18 5.17
C CYS A 221 3.69 9.92 5.97
N PHE A 222 4.46 10.10 7.04
CA PHE A 222 4.89 9.01 7.92
C PHE A 222 3.95 8.87 9.12
N VAL A 223 3.64 7.63 9.49
CA VAL A 223 2.87 7.31 10.69
C VAL A 223 3.62 6.24 11.49
N HIS A 224 3.82 6.46 12.79
CA HIS A 224 4.52 5.50 13.65
C HIS A 224 4.02 5.59 15.12
N ALA A 225 4.31 4.56 15.92
CA ALA A 225 4.16 4.59 17.37
C ALA A 225 5.54 4.54 18.03
N ASN A 226 5.74 5.35 19.09
CA ASN A 226 7.04 5.44 19.78
C ASN A 226 7.41 4.16 20.53
N ASP A 227 6.40 3.39 20.96
CA ASP A 227 6.57 2.12 21.66
C ASP A 227 6.61 0.89 20.73
N ASP A 228 6.80 1.12 19.43
CA ASP A 228 6.98 0.08 18.42
C ASP A 228 8.37 -0.59 18.59
N PRO A 229 8.48 -1.93 18.58
CA PRO A 229 9.78 -2.63 18.59
C PRO A 229 10.64 -2.36 17.35
N TRP A 230 10.04 -1.87 16.24
CA TRP A 230 10.76 -1.27 15.11
C TRP A 230 10.88 0.22 15.35
N PRO A 231 12.11 0.76 15.56
CA PRO A 231 12.27 2.13 16.08
C PRO A 231 11.65 3.20 15.19
N ALA A 232 10.75 4.01 15.76
CA ALA A 232 10.14 5.16 15.10
C ALA A 232 11.16 6.22 14.63
N SER A 233 12.39 6.17 15.18
CA SER A 233 13.50 7.00 14.74
C SER A 233 13.82 6.84 13.26
N GLY A 234 13.60 5.66 12.66
CA GLY A 234 13.75 5.45 11.22
C GLY A 234 12.86 6.37 10.40
N SER A 235 11.57 6.48 10.76
CA SER A 235 10.64 7.43 10.12
C SER A 235 11.06 8.87 10.34
N ALA A 236 11.50 9.22 11.55
CA ALA A 236 11.95 10.57 11.86
C ALA A 236 13.22 10.96 11.07
N LEU A 237 14.19 10.07 10.97
CA LEU A 237 15.42 10.30 10.20
C LEU A 237 15.12 10.48 8.71
N LEU A 238 14.26 9.65 8.13
CA LEU A 238 13.90 9.79 6.72
C LEU A 238 13.10 11.08 6.47
N TYR A 239 12.19 11.46 7.39
CA TYR A 239 11.54 12.78 7.37
C TYR A 239 12.56 13.92 7.37
N LEU A 240 13.64 13.82 8.17
CA LEU A 240 14.69 14.84 8.18
C LEU A 240 15.47 14.91 6.85
N GLU A 241 15.68 13.79 6.15
CA GLU A 241 16.25 13.82 4.79
C GLU A 241 15.32 14.58 3.82
N TYR A 242 14.01 14.39 3.90
CA TYR A 242 13.02 15.18 3.14
C TYR A 242 13.13 16.67 3.48
N LYS A 243 13.22 17.03 4.76
CA LYS A 243 13.33 18.42 5.20
C LYS A 243 14.60 19.10 4.73
N LYS A 244 15.74 18.42 4.68
CA LYS A 244 17.01 18.95 4.14
C LYS A 244 16.87 19.40 2.68
N LEU A 245 16.00 18.74 1.89
CA LEU A 245 15.77 19.03 0.49
C LEU A 245 14.53 19.94 0.24
N GLY A 246 13.86 20.41 1.31
CA GLY A 246 12.66 21.23 1.20
C GLY A 246 11.44 20.50 0.63
N LEU A 247 11.43 19.17 0.66
CA LEU A 247 10.35 18.36 0.11
C LEU A 247 9.13 18.35 1.03
N PRO A 248 7.90 18.35 0.49
CA PRO A 248 6.69 18.22 1.27
C PRO A 248 6.67 16.89 2.03
N SER A 249 6.52 16.97 3.34
CA SER A 249 6.47 15.78 4.20
C SER A 249 5.76 16.07 5.51
N GLU A 250 5.08 15.05 6.03
CA GLU A 250 4.41 15.09 7.34
C GLU A 250 4.80 13.86 8.16
N LEU A 251 4.83 13.99 9.50
CA LEU A 251 5.24 12.92 10.40
C LEU A 251 4.36 12.91 11.64
N HIS A 252 3.70 11.77 11.89
CA HIS A 252 2.93 11.49 13.08
C HIS A 252 3.60 10.39 13.89
N ILE A 253 4.04 10.70 15.12
CA ILE A 253 4.55 9.72 16.08
C ILE A 253 3.67 9.73 17.31
N TYR A 254 2.90 8.67 17.51
CA TYR A 254 2.04 8.47 18.68
C TYR A 254 2.85 7.91 19.84
N ALA A 255 2.59 8.38 21.05
CA ALA A 255 3.32 7.91 22.23
C ALA A 255 3.14 6.40 22.46
N LYS A 256 1.97 5.87 22.14
CA LYS A 256 1.59 4.47 22.29
C LYS A 256 0.79 3.97 21.10
N GLY A 257 0.96 2.69 20.77
CA GLY A 257 0.29 2.01 19.65
C GLY A 257 0.89 0.65 19.37
N GLY A 258 2.16 0.44 19.73
CA GLY A 258 2.91 -0.77 19.39
C GLY A 258 3.08 -0.96 17.90
N HIS A 259 3.24 -2.21 17.47
CA HIS A 259 3.40 -2.59 16.07
C HIS A 259 2.16 -3.28 15.51
N GLY A 260 1.88 -3.07 14.22
CA GLY A 260 0.85 -3.83 13.51
C GLY A 260 -0.58 -3.41 13.87
N PHE A 261 -0.81 -2.14 14.27
CA PHE A 261 -2.17 -1.68 14.61
C PHE A 261 -3.09 -1.68 13.38
N GLY A 262 -2.63 -1.35 12.17
CA GLY A 262 -3.45 -1.31 10.96
C GLY A 262 -4.75 -0.55 11.18
N MET A 263 -5.87 -1.11 10.71
CA MET A 263 -7.21 -0.55 10.91
C MET A 263 -7.89 -1.04 12.20
N ARG A 264 -7.20 -1.80 13.06
CA ARG A 264 -7.76 -2.29 14.33
C ARG A 264 -7.89 -1.16 15.32
N LYS A 265 -9.00 -1.15 16.06
CA LYS A 265 -9.24 -0.17 17.13
C LYS A 265 -8.68 -0.69 18.45
N SER A 266 -7.55 -0.15 18.86
CA SER A 266 -6.84 -0.52 20.11
C SER A 266 -7.19 0.38 21.32
N GLY A 267 -8.05 1.39 21.14
CA GLY A 267 -8.50 2.28 22.22
C GLY A 267 -7.55 3.42 22.56
N GLY A 268 -6.55 3.71 21.76
CA GLY A 268 -5.60 4.81 21.98
C GLY A 268 -5.57 5.86 20.85
N PRO A 269 -4.80 6.96 21.03
CA PRO A 269 -4.67 8.02 20.02
C PRO A 269 -4.19 7.54 18.65
N VAL A 270 -3.49 6.40 18.60
CA VAL A 270 -3.07 5.78 17.33
C VAL A 270 -4.25 5.38 16.43
N ASN A 271 -5.45 5.23 17.00
CA ASN A 271 -6.64 4.90 16.20
C ASN A 271 -7.06 6.04 15.23
N ASP A 272 -6.57 7.26 15.47
CA ASP A 272 -6.88 8.42 14.65
C ASP A 272 -5.94 8.56 13.45
N TRP A 273 -4.99 7.65 13.27
CA TRP A 273 -4.04 7.74 12.17
C TRP A 273 -4.71 7.80 10.79
N PRO A 274 -5.81 7.09 10.52
CA PRO A 274 -6.45 7.18 9.19
C PRO A 274 -7.01 8.57 8.93
N ASP A 275 -7.59 9.22 9.96
CA ASP A 275 -8.13 10.58 9.85
C ASP A 275 -7.02 11.60 9.64
N ARG A 276 -5.86 11.46 10.32
CA ARG A 276 -4.68 12.32 10.10
C ARG A 276 -4.15 12.18 8.67
N VAL A 277 -4.09 10.97 8.15
CA VAL A 277 -3.72 10.72 6.74
C VAL A 277 -4.74 11.33 5.78
N ALA A 278 -6.04 11.21 6.05
CA ALA A 278 -7.07 11.84 5.22
C ALA A 278 -6.94 13.38 5.24
N GLU A 279 -6.70 14.00 6.40
CA GLU A 279 -6.43 15.44 6.50
C GLU A 279 -5.19 15.86 5.70
N TRP A 280 -4.10 15.08 5.79
CA TRP A 280 -2.93 15.32 4.97
C TRP A 280 -3.24 15.18 3.48
N MET A 281 -3.92 14.12 3.05
CA MET A 281 -4.35 13.95 1.65
C MET A 281 -5.22 15.11 1.16
N LYS A 282 -6.07 15.66 2.04
CA LYS A 282 -6.89 16.84 1.74
C LYS A 282 -6.02 18.08 1.58
N SER A 283 -5.09 18.34 2.49
CA SER A 283 -4.18 19.50 2.43
C SER A 283 -3.31 19.49 1.17
N MET A 284 -2.98 18.28 0.66
CA MET A 284 -2.21 18.07 -0.56
C MET A 284 -3.08 18.06 -1.83
N GLY A 285 -4.41 18.17 -1.72
CA GLY A 285 -5.34 18.19 -2.84
C GLY A 285 -5.64 16.83 -3.47
N TYR A 286 -5.31 15.71 -2.80
CA TYR A 286 -5.59 14.36 -3.27
C TYR A 286 -7.04 13.94 -2.97
N ILE A 287 -7.67 14.50 -1.96
CA ILE A 287 -9.11 14.36 -1.67
C ILE A 287 -9.75 15.73 -1.46
N PRO A 288 -11.09 15.84 -1.62
CA PRO A 288 -11.84 17.11 -1.46
C PRO A 288 -11.77 17.72 -0.06
#